data_9d305ddbfad789ff7997064477af8f3e
#
_entry.id   9d305ddbfad789ff7997064477af8f3e
#
_cell.length_a   1.000
_cell.length_b   1.000
_cell.length_c   1.000
_cell.angle_alpha   90.00
_cell.angle_beta   90.00
_cell.angle_gamma   90.00
#
_symmetry.space_group_name_H-M   'P 1'
#
loop_
_entity.id
_entity.type
_entity.pdbx_description
1 polymer ?
#
loop_
_entity_poly.entity_id
_entity_poly.type
_entity_poly.pdbx_seq_one_letter_code
_entity_poly.pdbx_strand_id
1 'polypeptide(L)'
;MQITLKGNPINLDGDFPAVGSIAPQFSLTDAGLADVGLDQYAGKKKVISILPSLDTPVCATSTQKFNTEVANKDNVQLLVVSGDLPFAAKRFCEANSAGDTQTLSLSLIHI
;
A
#
# COMPACT_ATOMS: atom_id res chain seq x y z
N MET A 1 -10.42 -18.02 -7.57
CA MET A 1 -8.94 -18.14 -7.71
C MET A 1 -8.37 -18.81 -6.48
N GLN A 2 -7.44 -19.72 -6.65
CA GLN A 2 -6.82 -20.44 -5.55
C GLN A 2 -5.35 -20.01 -5.38
N ILE A 3 -4.96 -19.75 -4.14
CA ILE A 3 -3.56 -19.47 -3.76
C ILE A 3 -3.18 -20.37 -2.57
N THR A 4 -1.98 -20.22 -2.05
CA THR A 4 -1.57 -20.94 -0.86
C THR A 4 -1.20 -19.99 0.28
N LEU A 5 -1.50 -20.39 1.50
CA LEU A 5 -1.04 -19.75 2.73
C LEU A 5 -0.21 -20.76 3.50
N LYS A 6 1.09 -20.49 3.66
CA LYS A 6 2.04 -21.42 4.28
C LYS A 6 1.99 -22.82 3.65
N GLY A 7 1.85 -22.86 2.31
CA GLY A 7 1.76 -24.10 1.55
C GLY A 7 0.38 -24.74 1.49
N ASN A 8 -0.60 -24.23 2.23
CA ASN A 8 -1.95 -24.77 2.25
C ASN A 8 -2.86 -24.01 1.28
N PRO A 9 -3.65 -24.71 0.46
CA PRO A 9 -4.55 -24.04 -0.48
C PRO A 9 -5.62 -23.23 0.22
N ILE A 10 -5.87 -22.02 -0.27
CA ILE A 10 -7.00 -21.19 0.13
C ILE A 10 -7.65 -20.58 -1.11
N ASN A 11 -8.94 -20.29 -0.99
CA ASN A 11 -9.70 -19.68 -2.07
C ASN A 11 -9.82 -18.17 -1.85
N LEU A 12 -9.66 -17.40 -2.93
CA LEU A 12 -9.88 -15.96 -2.94
C LEU A 12 -11.12 -15.62 -3.74
N ASP A 13 -11.78 -14.54 -3.35
CA ASP A 13 -12.80 -13.92 -4.18
C ASP A 13 -12.12 -13.13 -5.30
N GLY A 14 -12.58 -13.31 -6.53
CA GLY A 14 -12.04 -12.59 -7.69
C GLY A 14 -10.68 -13.12 -8.16
N ASP A 15 -10.10 -12.40 -9.10
CA ASP A 15 -8.83 -12.73 -9.74
C ASP A 15 -7.87 -11.55 -9.64
N PHE A 16 -6.56 -11.85 -9.68
CA PHE A 16 -5.55 -10.80 -9.76
C PHE A 16 -5.58 -10.13 -11.13
N PRO A 17 -5.31 -8.81 -11.19
CA PRO A 17 -5.13 -8.14 -12.47
C PRO A 17 -3.99 -8.75 -13.27
N ALA A 18 -4.18 -8.86 -14.58
CA ALA A 18 -3.15 -9.43 -15.45
C ALA A 18 -2.01 -8.43 -15.63
N VAL A 19 -0.79 -8.95 -15.76
CA VAL A 19 0.38 -8.15 -16.10
C VAL A 19 0.15 -7.49 -17.46
N GLY A 20 0.43 -6.20 -17.55
CA GLY A 20 0.21 -5.41 -18.76
C GLY A 20 -1.18 -4.80 -18.87
N SER A 21 -2.11 -5.17 -17.99
CA SER A 21 -3.44 -4.56 -17.96
C SER A 21 -3.42 -3.23 -17.20
N ILE A 22 -4.46 -2.41 -17.42
CA ILE A 22 -4.63 -1.17 -16.67
C ILE A 22 -5.04 -1.52 -15.23
N ALA A 23 -4.40 -0.88 -14.25
CA ALA A 23 -4.73 -1.10 -12.83
C ALA A 23 -6.18 -0.72 -12.54
N PRO A 24 -6.92 -1.55 -11.78
CA PRO A 24 -8.27 -1.21 -11.37
C PRO A 24 -8.30 0.06 -10.54
N GLN A 25 -9.36 0.85 -10.69
CA GLN A 25 -9.56 2.03 -9.86
C GLN A 25 -9.92 1.62 -8.43
N PHE A 26 -9.49 2.42 -7.48
CA PHE A 26 -9.83 2.22 -6.07
C PHE A 26 -10.08 3.56 -5.40
N SER A 27 -10.69 3.51 -4.22
CA SER A 27 -10.80 4.65 -3.31
C SER A 27 -10.40 4.18 -1.92
N LEU A 28 -9.35 4.73 -1.39
CA LEU A 28 -8.81 4.38 -0.06
C LEU A 28 -8.57 5.66 0.73
N THR A 29 -8.39 5.54 2.03
CA THR A 29 -8.22 6.69 2.92
C THR A 29 -6.75 6.95 3.19
N ASP A 30 -6.30 8.18 2.92
CA ASP A 30 -4.92 8.58 3.18
C ASP A 30 -4.70 9.00 4.64
N ALA A 31 -3.46 9.37 4.97
CA ALA A 31 -3.09 9.77 6.33
C ALA A 31 -3.80 11.03 6.79
N GLY A 32 -4.28 11.87 5.88
CA GLY A 32 -5.06 13.06 6.17
C GLY A 32 -6.56 12.83 6.21
N LEU A 33 -7.00 11.57 6.17
CA LEU A 33 -8.42 11.17 6.19
C LEU A 33 -9.19 11.56 4.92
N ALA A 34 -8.51 11.84 3.83
CA ALA A 34 -9.14 12.10 2.54
C ALA A 34 -9.23 10.80 1.72
N ASP A 35 -10.27 10.65 0.95
CA ASP A 35 -10.41 9.55 0.01
C ASP A 35 -9.56 9.83 -1.23
N VAL A 36 -8.70 8.88 -1.58
CA VAL A 36 -7.80 9.02 -2.73
C VAL A 36 -7.86 7.78 -3.61
N GLY A 37 -7.61 7.97 -4.89
CA GLY A 37 -7.48 6.90 -5.88
C GLY A 37 -6.20 7.07 -6.69
N LEU A 38 -6.04 6.26 -7.72
CA LEU A 38 -4.85 6.31 -8.58
C LEU A 38 -4.66 7.66 -9.26
N ASP A 39 -5.73 8.39 -9.54
CA ASP A 39 -5.67 9.69 -10.22
C ASP A 39 -4.87 10.74 -9.43
N GLN A 40 -4.81 10.60 -8.10
CA GLN A 40 -4.05 11.50 -7.24
C GLN A 40 -2.54 11.43 -7.53
N TYR A 41 -2.10 10.36 -8.15
CA TYR A 41 -0.70 10.09 -8.45
C TYR A 41 -0.44 10.02 -9.96
N ALA A 42 -1.31 10.64 -10.75
CA ALA A 42 -1.19 10.65 -12.21
C ALA A 42 0.16 11.24 -12.65
N GLY A 43 0.73 10.68 -13.69
CA GLY A 43 2.03 11.11 -14.21
C GLY A 43 3.24 10.53 -13.50
N LYS A 44 3.05 9.77 -12.43
CA LYS A 44 4.14 9.10 -11.71
C LYS A 44 4.05 7.59 -11.88
N LYS A 45 5.20 6.94 -11.90
CA LYS A 45 5.27 5.49 -11.76
C LYS A 45 4.94 5.14 -10.32
N LYS A 46 4.13 4.11 -10.12
CA LYS A 46 3.65 3.74 -8.80
C LYS A 46 4.17 2.37 -8.43
N VAL A 47 4.71 2.25 -7.21
CA VAL A 47 4.98 0.97 -6.56
C VAL A 47 3.92 0.79 -5.50
N ILE A 48 3.05 -0.19 -5.67
CA ILE A 48 1.95 -0.46 -4.74
C ILE A 48 2.31 -1.70 -3.92
N SER A 49 2.53 -1.51 -2.63
CA SER A 49 2.83 -2.59 -1.70
C SER A 49 1.60 -2.82 -0.82
N ILE A 50 1.03 -4.01 -0.90
CA ILE A 50 -0.19 -4.36 -0.17
C ILE A 50 0.20 -5.33 0.94
N LEU A 51 -0.15 -4.98 2.17
CA LEU A 51 0.23 -5.77 3.34
C LEU A 51 -0.85 -5.71 4.42
N PRO A 52 -0.89 -6.70 5.33
CA PRO A 52 -1.92 -6.73 6.38
C PRO A 52 -1.74 -5.61 7.40
N SER A 53 -0.52 -5.36 7.87
CA SER A 53 -0.24 -4.30 8.85
C SER A 53 1.23 -3.90 8.84
N LEU A 54 1.48 -2.61 8.96
CA LEU A 54 2.82 -2.04 9.18
C LEU A 54 3.40 -2.44 10.53
N ASP A 55 2.57 -2.90 11.45
CA ASP A 55 2.99 -3.32 12.80
C ASP A 55 3.39 -4.80 12.85
N THR A 56 3.91 -5.32 11.75
CA THR A 56 4.50 -6.66 11.68
C THR A 56 5.95 -6.55 11.22
N PRO A 57 6.85 -7.45 11.70
CA PRO A 57 8.31 -7.29 11.47
C PRO A 57 8.69 -7.25 9.98
N VAL A 58 8.20 -8.18 9.19
CA VAL A 58 8.54 -8.26 7.77
C VAL A 58 7.96 -7.07 6.99
N CYS A 59 6.72 -6.70 7.28
CA CYS A 59 6.06 -5.59 6.60
C CYS A 59 6.71 -4.25 6.94
N ALA A 60 7.10 -4.05 8.19
CA ALA A 60 7.83 -2.85 8.62
C ALA A 60 9.17 -2.74 7.89
N THR A 61 9.96 -3.82 7.87
CA THR A 61 11.26 -3.84 7.20
C THR A 61 11.13 -3.62 5.70
N SER A 62 10.17 -4.28 5.07
CA SER A 62 9.90 -4.14 3.63
C SER A 62 9.55 -2.70 3.27
N THR A 63 8.68 -2.07 4.06
CA THR A 63 8.27 -0.69 3.82
C THR A 63 9.44 0.27 3.94
N GLN A 64 10.31 0.09 4.93
CA GLN A 64 11.50 0.92 5.10
C GLN A 64 12.46 0.78 3.92
N LYS A 65 12.67 -0.43 3.44
CA LYS A 65 13.53 -0.68 2.28
C LYS A 65 12.95 -0.07 1.00
N PHE A 66 11.68 -0.25 0.73
CA PHE A 66 11.03 0.38 -0.42
C PHE A 66 11.11 1.89 -0.35
N ASN A 67 10.87 2.47 0.82
CA ASN A 67 10.96 3.92 1.00
C ASN A 67 12.36 4.44 0.67
N THR A 68 13.40 3.76 1.13
CA THR A 68 14.79 4.13 0.86
C THR A 68 15.10 4.08 -0.65
N GLU A 69 14.65 3.03 -1.31
CA GLU A 69 14.88 2.86 -2.76
C GLU A 69 14.14 3.92 -3.58
N VAL A 70 12.89 4.23 -3.20
CA VAL A 70 12.06 5.21 -3.90
C VAL A 70 12.60 6.63 -3.71
N ALA A 71 13.14 6.94 -2.53
CA ALA A 71 13.68 8.27 -2.24
C ALA A 71 14.81 8.68 -3.19
N ASN A 72 15.50 7.71 -3.80
CA ASN A 72 16.59 7.95 -4.74
C ASN A 72 16.13 7.96 -6.21
N LYS A 73 14.85 7.86 -6.47
CA LYS A 73 14.31 7.79 -7.83
C LYS A 73 13.34 8.93 -8.10
N ASP A 74 13.54 9.56 -9.25
CA ASP A 74 12.62 10.60 -9.71
C ASP A 74 11.36 9.95 -10.29
N ASN A 75 10.23 10.63 -10.10
CA ASN A 75 8.96 10.27 -10.72
C ASN A 75 8.41 8.89 -10.32
N VAL A 76 8.76 8.43 -9.12
CA VAL A 76 8.24 7.18 -8.55
C VAL A 76 7.55 7.49 -7.22
N GLN A 77 6.34 6.97 -7.04
CA GLN A 77 5.58 7.10 -5.80
C GLN A 77 5.38 5.73 -5.18
N LEU A 78 5.73 5.59 -3.92
CA LEU A 78 5.43 4.39 -3.13
C LEU A 78 4.06 4.56 -2.46
N LEU A 79 3.17 3.62 -2.72
CA LEU A 79 1.85 3.54 -2.10
C LEU A 79 1.81 2.27 -1.26
N VAL A 80 1.63 2.40 0.04
CA VAL A 80 1.51 1.26 0.94
C VAL A 80 0.06 1.14 1.37
N VAL A 81 -0.57 0.03 0.99
CA VAL A 81 -1.97 -0.27 1.28
C VAL A 81 -2.02 -1.29 2.40
N SER A 82 -2.66 -0.97 3.50
CA SER A 82 -2.73 -1.87 4.66
C SER A 82 -4.09 -1.79 5.36
N GLY A 83 -4.32 -2.76 6.25
CA GLY A 83 -5.48 -2.75 7.14
C GLY A 83 -5.36 -1.83 8.33
N ASP A 84 -4.22 -1.15 8.51
CA ASP A 84 -4.03 -0.20 9.61
C ASP A 84 -4.96 1.00 9.49
N LEU A 85 -5.34 1.58 10.62
CA LEU A 85 -6.01 2.88 10.61
C LEU A 85 -5.03 3.94 10.08
N PRO A 86 -5.53 5.00 9.44
CA PRO A 86 -4.66 6.06 8.93
C PRO A 86 -3.75 6.67 10.00
N PHE A 87 -4.22 6.77 11.22
CA PHE A 87 -3.45 7.30 12.36
C PHE A 87 -2.26 6.41 12.71
N ALA A 88 -2.44 5.09 12.71
CA ALA A 88 -1.38 4.13 13.00
C ALA A 88 -0.34 4.12 11.88
N ALA A 89 -0.78 4.17 10.62
CA ALA A 89 0.11 4.23 9.47
C ALA A 89 0.95 5.50 9.48
N LYS A 90 0.34 6.63 9.79
CA LYS A 90 1.04 7.91 9.92
C LYS A 90 2.12 7.85 11.00
N ARG A 91 1.78 7.29 12.15
CA ARG A 91 2.73 7.14 13.26
C ARG A 91 3.92 6.27 12.87
N PHE A 92 3.69 5.18 12.14
CA PHE A 92 4.75 4.33 11.63
C PHE A 92 5.72 5.11 10.74
N CYS A 93 5.20 5.87 9.77
CA CYS A 93 6.02 6.63 8.84
C CYS A 93 6.84 7.71 9.56
N GLU A 94 6.28 8.40 10.54
CA GLU A 94 6.98 9.40 11.33
C GLU A 94 8.10 8.77 12.17
N ALA A 95 7.81 7.63 12.83
CA ALA A 95 8.75 6.96 13.70
C ALA A 95 9.90 6.27 12.95
N ASN A 96 9.69 5.89 11.70
CA ASN A 96 10.64 5.09 10.92
C ASN A 96 11.21 5.83 9.72
N SER A 97 11.09 7.14 9.68
CA SER A 97 11.64 7.98 8.61
C SER A 97 11.19 7.56 7.21
N ALA A 98 9.93 7.15 7.08
CA ALA A 98 9.34 6.71 5.83
C ALA A 98 8.50 7.83 5.16
N GLY A 99 9.04 9.05 5.13
CA GLY A 99 8.31 10.24 4.68
C GLY A 99 7.97 10.28 3.20
N ASP A 100 8.68 9.51 2.38
CA ASP A 100 8.39 9.42 0.94
C ASP A 100 7.29 8.39 0.61
N THR A 101 6.76 7.74 1.63
CA THR A 101 5.69 6.74 1.50
C THR A 101 4.33 7.40 1.69
N GLN A 102 3.42 7.11 0.77
CA GLN A 102 2.00 7.42 0.96
C GLN A 102 1.31 6.18 1.48
N THR A 103 0.67 6.28 2.65
CA THR A 103 -0.07 5.17 3.24
C THR A 103 -1.56 5.31 2.92
N LEU A 104 -2.17 4.21 2.51
CA LEU A 104 -3.59 4.15 2.17
C LEU A 104 -4.24 3.06 3.01
N SER A 105 -5.31 3.41 3.69
CA SER A 105 -6.01 2.52 4.61
C SER A 105 -7.21 1.85 3.98
N LEU A 106 -7.35 0.56 4.24
CA LEU A 106 -8.54 -0.21 3.90
C LEU A 106 -9.62 -0.11 4.99
N SER A 107 -9.29 0.43 6.16
CA SER A 107 -10.15 0.34 7.36
C SER A 107 -11.21 1.42 7.47
N LEU A 108 -11.09 2.55 6.76
CA LEU A 108 -12.03 3.68 6.87
C LEU A 108 -12.75 4.00 5.55
N ILE A 109 -12.94 3.00 4.71
CA ILE A 109 -13.51 3.20 3.37
C ILE A 109 -14.96 3.72 3.42
N HIS A 110 -15.70 3.42 4.49
CA HIS A 110 -17.15 3.68 4.57
C HIS A 110 -17.57 4.38 5.86
N ILE A 111 -16.78 5.29 6.35
CA ILE A 111 -17.20 6.11 7.49
C ILE A 111 -17.90 7.37 7.01
#